data_75fd40a38f6cdd4ef02bb3c92bd268c5
#
_entry.id   75fd40a38f6cdd4ef02bb3c92bd268c5
#
_cell.length_a   1.000
_cell.length_b   1.000
_cell.length_c   1.000
_cell.angle_alpha   90.00
_cell.angle_beta   90.00
_cell.angle_gamma   90.00
#
_symmetry.space_group_name_H-M   'P 1'
#
loop_
_entity.id
_entity.type
_entity.pdbx_description
1 polymer ?
#
loop_
_entity_poly.entity_id
_entity_poly.type
_entity_poly.pdbx_seq_one_letter_code
_entity_poly.pdbx_strand_id
1 'polypeptide(L)'
;MVELKSVTKRFGDFVAVEDVSLDIQRGEFITLLGPSGCGKTTLLRMISGFEFPTTGSVFLDGKDVTEEPPYRRNVNKVFQSYALFPHLTVAENIAFGLRMQGASKSHIAAKVKEGIELVSLQGKEDNKPSALSGGQRQRVALARAIVCEPKVLLLDEPLSALDAKLRHQMQSELKQLQQRLGITFVFVTHDQEEALTMSDRIAIVNKGRIEQLGTADEIYHRPRTRFVAEFIGQANLMPAQVIAREDDDAIVRLADDITLRADGANLPPTTLTVLVSFRPEKIHLTKQATPGENIFAADVVDEVFRGQTDELLLRTASGLEFTVVVANESRSQECFHKGDRLFCCLHPEDIVVVQEG
;
A
#
# COMPACT_ATOMS: atom_id res chain seq x y z
N MET A 1 17.36 -6.07 -7.56
CA MET A 1 16.71 -7.01 -8.52
C MET A 1 16.06 -6.28 -9.68
N VAL A 2 15.16 -5.34 -9.43
CA VAL A 2 14.65 -4.38 -10.42
C VAL A 2 15.14 -3.00 -10.04
N GLU A 3 15.68 -2.24 -10.99
CA GLU A 3 16.13 -0.87 -10.73
C GLU A 3 15.57 0.06 -11.81
N LEU A 4 14.88 1.09 -11.40
CA LEU A 4 14.45 2.21 -12.23
C LEU A 4 15.36 3.38 -11.92
N LYS A 5 15.99 3.97 -12.94
CA LYS A 5 16.86 5.15 -12.81
C LYS A 5 16.27 6.33 -13.53
N SER A 6 15.74 7.30 -12.76
CA SER A 6 15.18 8.56 -13.26
C SER A 6 14.26 8.36 -14.46
N VAL A 7 13.37 7.36 -14.36
CA VAL A 7 12.47 7.05 -15.49
C VAL A 7 11.37 8.08 -15.59
N THR A 8 11.19 8.59 -16.81
CA THR A 8 10.09 9.49 -17.19
C THR A 8 9.34 8.88 -18.36
N LYS A 9 8.00 8.92 -18.32
CA LYS A 9 7.14 8.53 -19.44
C LYS A 9 6.17 9.62 -19.79
N ARG A 10 6.23 10.04 -21.06
CA ARG A 10 5.31 11.02 -21.66
C ARG A 10 4.46 10.37 -22.75
N PHE A 11 3.20 10.76 -22.84
CA PHE A 11 2.27 10.45 -23.92
C PHE A 11 1.81 11.78 -24.53
N GLY A 12 2.48 12.21 -25.59
CA GLY A 12 2.33 13.59 -26.08
C GLY A 12 2.71 14.59 -24.98
N ASP A 13 1.81 15.51 -24.66
CA ASP A 13 2.02 16.52 -23.61
C ASP A 13 1.77 16.00 -22.18
N PHE A 14 1.12 14.85 -22.07
CA PHE A 14 0.79 14.26 -20.75
C PHE A 14 1.99 13.51 -20.17
N VAL A 15 2.39 13.88 -18.94
CA VAL A 15 3.43 13.21 -18.16
C VAL A 15 2.79 12.18 -17.24
N ALA A 16 2.92 10.90 -17.60
CA ALA A 16 2.34 9.80 -16.82
C ALA A 16 3.24 9.35 -15.66
N VAL A 17 4.56 9.45 -15.84
CA VAL A 17 5.59 9.15 -14.84
C VAL A 17 6.68 10.19 -14.99
N GLU A 18 7.16 10.76 -13.88
CA GLU A 18 8.11 11.84 -13.86
C GLU A 18 9.25 11.59 -12.90
N ASP A 19 10.46 11.41 -13.44
CA ASP A 19 11.73 11.25 -12.71
C ASP A 19 11.67 10.23 -11.56
N VAL A 20 11.12 9.04 -11.82
CA VAL A 20 10.99 7.99 -10.81
C VAL A 20 12.27 7.15 -10.75
N SER A 21 12.86 7.09 -9.56
CA SER A 21 13.93 6.16 -9.22
C SER A 21 13.44 5.19 -8.13
N LEU A 22 13.61 3.89 -8.37
CA LEU A 22 13.15 2.84 -7.45
C LEU A 22 14.07 1.63 -7.55
N ASP A 23 14.58 1.18 -6.42
CA ASP A 23 15.33 -0.07 -6.31
C ASP A 23 14.49 -1.12 -5.56
N ILE A 24 14.31 -2.29 -6.18
CA ILE A 24 13.55 -3.42 -5.66
C ILE A 24 14.50 -4.58 -5.43
N GLN A 25 14.54 -5.06 -4.20
CA GLN A 25 15.46 -6.12 -3.79
C GLN A 25 15.00 -7.49 -4.28
N ARG A 26 15.94 -8.46 -4.29
CA ARG A 26 15.60 -9.83 -4.64
C ARG A 26 14.75 -10.48 -3.54
N GLY A 27 13.65 -11.13 -3.94
CA GLY A 27 12.73 -11.79 -3.01
C GLY A 27 11.83 -10.82 -2.24
N GLU A 28 11.84 -9.53 -2.59
CA GLU A 28 11.00 -8.51 -1.96
C GLU A 28 9.56 -8.56 -2.50
N PHE A 29 8.61 -8.33 -1.62
CA PHE A 29 7.23 -8.00 -1.97
C PHE A 29 7.05 -6.48 -1.87
N ILE A 30 7.12 -5.79 -3.00
CA ILE A 30 6.90 -4.34 -3.04
C ILE A 30 5.54 -4.01 -3.65
N THR A 31 4.85 -3.05 -3.04
CA THR A 31 3.58 -2.53 -3.56
C THR A 31 3.73 -1.11 -4.09
N LEU A 32 3.23 -0.89 -5.30
CA LEU A 32 2.97 0.44 -5.85
C LEU A 32 1.54 0.82 -5.51
N LEU A 33 1.36 1.73 -4.56
CA LEU A 33 0.07 2.16 -4.03
C LEU A 33 -0.20 3.62 -4.43
N GLY A 34 -1.45 3.98 -4.69
CA GLY A 34 -1.84 5.36 -5.01
C GLY A 34 -3.19 5.45 -5.71
N PRO A 35 -3.73 6.65 -5.91
CA PRO A 35 -5.03 6.84 -6.55
C PRO A 35 -5.05 6.39 -8.01
N SER A 36 -6.24 6.26 -8.59
CA SER A 36 -6.40 5.90 -10.00
C SER A 36 -5.74 6.97 -10.91
N GLY A 37 -5.04 6.52 -11.94
CA GLY A 37 -4.38 7.40 -12.91
C GLY A 37 -3.05 8.03 -12.46
N CYS A 38 -2.50 7.71 -11.27
CA CYS A 38 -1.26 8.29 -10.78
C CYS A 38 0.03 7.74 -11.40
N GLY A 39 -0.04 6.75 -12.33
CA GLY A 39 1.15 6.23 -13.03
C GLY A 39 1.58 4.80 -12.68
N LYS A 40 0.97 4.11 -11.70
CA LYS A 40 1.34 2.75 -11.24
C LYS A 40 1.40 1.73 -12.38
N THR A 41 0.32 1.61 -13.15
CA THR A 41 0.26 0.66 -14.29
C THR A 41 1.29 1.03 -15.37
N THR A 42 1.61 2.31 -15.54
CA THR A 42 2.66 2.75 -16.49
C THR A 42 4.04 2.31 -15.99
N LEU A 43 4.34 2.46 -14.70
CA LEU A 43 5.56 1.93 -14.09
C LEU A 43 5.66 0.41 -14.28
N LEU A 44 4.58 -0.33 -13.99
CA LEU A 44 4.54 -1.76 -14.18
C LEU A 44 4.76 -2.17 -15.65
N ARG A 45 4.18 -1.40 -16.60
CA ARG A 45 4.37 -1.61 -18.05
C ARG A 45 5.81 -1.34 -18.49
N MET A 46 6.49 -0.34 -17.90
CA MET A 46 7.90 -0.09 -18.16
C MET A 46 8.79 -1.22 -17.63
N ILE A 47 8.53 -1.75 -16.44
CA ILE A 47 9.26 -2.92 -15.91
C ILE A 47 9.04 -4.15 -16.79
N SER A 48 7.82 -4.37 -17.28
CA SER A 48 7.48 -5.53 -18.12
C SER A 48 7.88 -5.38 -19.60
N GLY A 49 8.29 -4.19 -20.05
CA GLY A 49 8.66 -3.92 -21.46
C GLY A 49 7.48 -3.73 -22.40
N PHE A 50 6.25 -3.59 -21.89
CA PHE A 50 5.09 -3.17 -22.70
C PHE A 50 5.06 -1.67 -23.02
N GLU A 51 5.82 -0.89 -22.24
CA GLU A 51 6.09 0.52 -22.49
C GLU A 51 7.57 0.77 -22.31
N PHE A 52 8.13 1.69 -23.09
CA PHE A 52 9.49 2.15 -22.93
C PHE A 52 9.48 3.52 -22.27
N PRO A 53 10.41 3.83 -21.35
CA PRO A 53 10.55 5.17 -20.80
C PRO A 53 10.90 6.17 -21.90
N THR A 54 10.47 7.43 -21.74
CA THR A 54 10.88 8.54 -22.62
C THR A 54 12.32 8.95 -22.28
N THR A 55 12.67 8.92 -20.99
CA THR A 55 14.03 9.12 -20.48
C THR A 55 14.27 8.23 -19.28
N GLY A 56 15.53 8.02 -18.92
CA GLY A 56 15.91 7.12 -17.83
C GLY A 56 16.08 5.67 -18.29
N SER A 57 16.35 4.76 -17.37
CA SER A 57 16.70 3.37 -17.68
C SER A 57 16.05 2.38 -16.72
N VAL A 58 15.81 1.16 -17.22
CA VAL A 58 15.24 0.03 -16.49
C VAL A 58 16.25 -1.12 -16.47
N PHE A 59 16.60 -1.58 -15.28
CA PHE A 59 17.50 -2.72 -15.11
C PHE A 59 16.78 -3.90 -14.45
N LEU A 60 17.09 -5.10 -14.92
CA LEU A 60 16.66 -6.35 -14.33
C LEU A 60 17.89 -7.22 -14.04
N ASP A 61 18.11 -7.55 -12.77
CA ASP A 61 19.26 -8.34 -12.29
C ASP A 61 20.60 -7.75 -12.75
N GLY A 62 20.73 -6.41 -12.71
CA GLY A 62 21.91 -5.65 -13.12
C GLY A 62 22.08 -5.46 -14.64
N LYS A 63 21.22 -6.06 -15.46
CA LYS A 63 21.24 -5.92 -16.93
C LYS A 63 20.30 -4.80 -17.35
N ASP A 64 20.77 -3.88 -18.19
CA ASP A 64 19.91 -2.89 -18.86
C ASP A 64 18.95 -3.59 -19.83
N VAL A 65 17.64 -3.37 -19.58
CA VAL A 65 16.56 -3.93 -20.40
C VAL A 65 15.65 -2.83 -20.96
N THR A 66 16.10 -1.57 -20.92
CA THR A 66 15.30 -0.39 -21.26
C THR A 66 14.58 -0.56 -22.59
N GLU A 67 15.27 -1.04 -23.62
CA GLU A 67 14.72 -1.24 -24.97
C GLU A 67 14.34 -2.70 -25.27
N GLU A 68 14.46 -3.61 -24.29
CA GLU A 68 14.10 -5.00 -24.51
C GLU A 68 12.57 -5.21 -24.50
N PRO A 69 12.00 -5.91 -25.49
CA PRO A 69 10.57 -6.23 -25.50
C PRO A 69 10.21 -7.26 -24.42
N PRO A 70 8.91 -7.40 -24.06
CA PRO A 70 8.45 -8.25 -22.94
C PRO A 70 8.95 -9.69 -22.99
N TYR A 71 8.96 -10.31 -24.17
CA TYR A 71 9.33 -11.72 -24.34
C TYR A 71 10.85 -12.01 -24.15
N ARG A 72 11.68 -10.98 -24.04
CA ARG A 72 13.12 -11.10 -23.72
C ARG A 72 13.44 -10.82 -22.25
N ARG A 73 12.45 -10.31 -21.50
CA ARG A 73 12.63 -10.02 -20.06
C ARG A 73 12.25 -11.23 -19.21
N ASN A 74 13.03 -11.54 -18.20
CA ASN A 74 12.70 -12.62 -17.26
C ASN A 74 11.70 -12.14 -16.20
N VAL A 75 10.56 -11.65 -16.66
CA VAL A 75 9.44 -11.19 -15.85
C VAL A 75 8.13 -11.76 -16.39
N ASN A 76 7.21 -12.13 -15.51
CA ASN A 76 5.85 -12.50 -15.89
C ASN A 76 4.85 -11.53 -15.27
N LYS A 77 3.74 -11.30 -15.97
CA LYS A 77 2.68 -10.40 -15.54
C LYS A 77 1.36 -11.14 -15.38
N VAL A 78 0.70 -10.92 -14.24
CA VAL A 78 -0.72 -11.25 -14.05
C VAL A 78 -1.52 -9.97 -14.26
N PHE A 79 -2.45 -10.00 -15.19
CA PHE A 79 -3.30 -8.85 -15.56
C PHE A 79 -4.52 -8.79 -14.63
N GLN A 80 -5.10 -7.62 -14.47
CA GLN A 80 -6.33 -7.38 -13.70
C GLN A 80 -7.49 -8.29 -14.14
N SER A 81 -7.66 -8.54 -15.45
CA SER A 81 -8.67 -9.45 -16.01
C SER A 81 -8.25 -10.92 -16.01
N TYR A 82 -7.10 -11.24 -15.37
CA TYR A 82 -6.43 -12.56 -15.41
C TYR A 82 -5.98 -13.01 -16.80
N ALA A 83 -6.58 -12.51 -17.88
CA ALA A 83 -6.28 -12.79 -19.28
C ALA A 83 -6.09 -14.29 -19.57
N LEU A 84 -6.98 -15.13 -19.01
CA LEU A 84 -7.00 -16.57 -19.32
C LEU A 84 -7.51 -16.81 -20.74
N PHE A 85 -6.95 -17.81 -21.40
CA PHE A 85 -7.43 -18.26 -22.70
C PHE A 85 -8.73 -19.02 -22.53
N PRO A 86 -9.90 -18.50 -22.98
CA PRO A 86 -11.21 -19.07 -22.64
C PRO A 86 -11.48 -20.42 -23.30
N HIS A 87 -10.80 -20.71 -24.41
CA HIS A 87 -10.90 -21.96 -25.16
C HIS A 87 -10.00 -23.08 -24.61
N LEU A 88 -9.00 -22.77 -23.79
CA LEU A 88 -8.07 -23.70 -23.17
C LEU A 88 -8.55 -24.14 -21.78
N THR A 89 -8.20 -25.37 -21.39
CA THR A 89 -8.42 -25.89 -20.03
C THR A 89 -7.48 -25.22 -19.02
N VAL A 90 -7.62 -25.49 -17.73
CA VAL A 90 -6.72 -25.07 -16.66
C VAL A 90 -5.30 -25.56 -16.97
N ALA A 91 -5.12 -26.86 -17.21
CA ALA A 91 -3.82 -27.44 -17.51
C ALA A 91 -3.19 -26.81 -18.76
N GLU A 92 -3.96 -26.58 -19.80
CA GLU A 92 -3.49 -25.95 -21.04
C GLU A 92 -3.11 -24.48 -20.87
N ASN A 93 -3.88 -23.71 -20.07
CA ASN A 93 -3.55 -22.34 -19.72
C ASN A 93 -2.20 -22.27 -18.99
N ILE A 94 -2.00 -23.14 -18.00
CA ILE A 94 -0.75 -23.22 -17.23
C ILE A 94 0.41 -23.64 -18.13
N ALA A 95 0.23 -24.61 -19.01
CA ALA A 95 1.22 -25.11 -19.94
C ALA A 95 1.65 -24.11 -21.02
N PHE A 96 0.84 -23.08 -21.28
CA PHE A 96 0.99 -22.23 -22.46
C PHE A 96 2.38 -21.57 -22.57
N GLY A 97 2.85 -20.93 -21.50
CA GLY A 97 4.16 -20.26 -21.49
C GLY A 97 5.31 -21.24 -21.75
N LEU A 98 5.27 -22.41 -21.11
CA LEU A 98 6.30 -23.46 -21.29
C LEU A 98 6.33 -24.01 -22.73
N ARG A 99 5.16 -24.13 -23.37
CA ARG A 99 5.07 -24.52 -24.79
C ARG A 99 5.73 -23.47 -25.71
N MET A 100 5.50 -22.18 -25.42
CA MET A 100 6.13 -21.08 -26.20
C MET A 100 7.64 -21.02 -26.02
N GLN A 101 8.16 -21.46 -24.87
CA GLN A 101 9.59 -21.59 -24.60
C GLN A 101 10.22 -22.86 -25.24
N GLY A 102 9.41 -23.71 -25.88
CA GLY A 102 9.88 -24.95 -26.51
C GLY A 102 10.24 -26.07 -25.54
N ALA A 103 9.70 -26.04 -24.32
CA ALA A 103 9.99 -27.07 -23.31
C ALA A 103 9.49 -28.47 -23.75
N SER A 104 10.16 -29.53 -23.30
CA SER A 104 9.75 -30.92 -23.61
C SER A 104 8.38 -31.27 -23.01
N LYS A 105 7.65 -32.18 -23.64
CA LYS A 105 6.35 -32.63 -23.14
C LYS A 105 6.39 -33.17 -21.71
N SER A 106 7.46 -33.91 -21.35
CA SER A 106 7.64 -34.44 -19.99
C SER A 106 7.86 -33.34 -18.97
N HIS A 107 8.68 -32.33 -19.30
CA HIS A 107 8.92 -31.16 -18.45
C HIS A 107 7.64 -30.34 -18.25
N ILE A 108 6.89 -30.09 -19.33
CA ILE A 108 5.60 -29.39 -19.26
C ILE A 108 4.64 -30.13 -18.33
N ALA A 109 4.49 -31.45 -18.49
CA ALA A 109 3.57 -32.24 -17.65
C ALA A 109 3.95 -32.18 -16.16
N ALA A 110 5.25 -32.27 -15.83
CA ALA A 110 5.72 -32.16 -14.46
C ALA A 110 5.46 -30.76 -13.87
N LYS A 111 5.79 -29.70 -14.62
CA LYS A 111 5.58 -28.31 -14.17
C LYS A 111 4.11 -27.91 -14.05
N VAL A 112 3.25 -28.39 -14.93
CA VAL A 112 1.80 -28.17 -14.84
C VAL A 112 1.23 -28.84 -13.58
N LYS A 113 1.64 -30.08 -13.29
CA LYS A 113 1.24 -30.77 -12.06
C LYS A 113 1.70 -30.00 -10.81
N GLU A 114 2.97 -29.60 -10.75
CA GLU A 114 3.53 -28.79 -9.66
C GLU A 114 2.75 -27.46 -9.50
N GLY A 115 2.47 -26.77 -10.61
CA GLY A 115 1.74 -25.51 -10.61
C GLY A 115 0.31 -25.67 -10.10
N ILE A 116 -0.41 -26.73 -10.47
CA ILE A 116 -1.76 -27.03 -9.99
C ILE A 116 -1.75 -27.34 -8.49
N GLU A 117 -0.78 -28.10 -8.02
CA GLU A 117 -0.61 -28.41 -6.59
C GLU A 117 -0.28 -27.16 -5.80
N LEU A 118 0.59 -26.29 -6.33
CA LEU A 118 1.02 -25.04 -5.69
C LEU A 118 -0.15 -24.09 -5.38
N VAL A 119 -1.15 -24.05 -6.29
CA VAL A 119 -2.31 -23.16 -6.15
C VAL A 119 -3.60 -23.89 -5.72
N SER A 120 -3.50 -25.13 -5.28
CA SER A 120 -4.62 -25.95 -4.78
C SER A 120 -5.80 -26.05 -5.77
N LEU A 121 -5.51 -26.44 -7.01
CA LEU A 121 -6.50 -26.64 -8.08
C LEU A 121 -6.59 -28.08 -8.56
N GLN A 122 -6.19 -29.07 -7.72
CA GLN A 122 -6.30 -30.49 -8.05
C GLN A 122 -7.74 -30.88 -8.38
N GLY A 123 -7.93 -31.72 -9.41
CA GLY A 123 -9.22 -32.13 -9.92
C GLY A 123 -9.96 -31.08 -10.76
N LYS A 124 -9.29 -29.98 -11.14
CA LYS A 124 -9.82 -28.94 -12.03
C LYS A 124 -9.06 -28.82 -13.35
N GLU A 125 -8.15 -29.73 -13.61
CA GLU A 125 -7.20 -29.70 -14.74
C GLU A 125 -7.88 -29.51 -16.08
N ASP A 126 -9.00 -30.21 -16.28
CA ASP A 126 -9.76 -30.26 -17.54
C ASP A 126 -10.86 -29.19 -17.61
N ASN A 127 -11.07 -28.43 -16.55
CA ASN A 127 -12.07 -27.37 -16.54
C ASN A 127 -11.63 -26.19 -17.41
N LYS A 128 -12.60 -25.55 -18.07
CA LYS A 128 -12.39 -24.27 -18.77
C LYS A 128 -12.59 -23.08 -17.80
N PRO A 129 -12.00 -21.89 -18.08
CA PRO A 129 -12.16 -20.70 -17.25
C PRO A 129 -13.60 -20.32 -16.94
N SER A 130 -14.55 -20.61 -17.85
CA SER A 130 -15.98 -20.34 -17.66
C SER A 130 -16.62 -21.18 -16.53
N ALA A 131 -16.05 -22.32 -16.20
CA ALA A 131 -16.52 -23.21 -15.12
C ALA A 131 -15.87 -22.92 -13.76
N LEU A 132 -15.05 -21.85 -13.65
CA LEU A 132 -14.29 -21.52 -12.45
C LEU A 132 -14.85 -20.29 -11.74
N SER A 133 -14.73 -20.26 -10.41
CA SER A 133 -14.96 -19.04 -9.61
C SER A 133 -13.90 -17.97 -9.89
N GLY A 134 -14.14 -16.72 -9.45
CA GLY A 134 -13.18 -15.61 -9.58
C GLY A 134 -11.81 -15.96 -8.99
N GLY A 135 -11.78 -16.43 -7.74
CA GLY A 135 -10.54 -16.85 -7.08
C GLY A 135 -9.84 -18.03 -7.76
N GLN A 136 -10.60 -19.00 -8.30
CA GLN A 136 -10.01 -20.10 -9.08
C GLN A 136 -9.38 -19.60 -10.38
N ARG A 137 -10.01 -18.67 -11.11
CA ARG A 137 -9.41 -18.04 -12.29
C ARG A 137 -8.11 -17.30 -11.95
N GLN A 138 -8.09 -16.59 -10.85
CA GLN A 138 -6.88 -15.92 -10.37
C GLN A 138 -5.76 -16.92 -10.08
N ARG A 139 -6.04 -18.02 -9.37
CA ARG A 139 -5.06 -19.07 -9.08
C ARG A 139 -4.50 -19.72 -10.36
N VAL A 140 -5.34 -19.92 -11.39
CA VAL A 140 -4.86 -20.39 -12.71
C VAL A 140 -3.90 -19.37 -13.33
N ALA A 141 -4.22 -18.07 -13.29
CA ALA A 141 -3.34 -17.02 -13.84
C ALA A 141 -2.01 -16.93 -13.10
N LEU A 142 -2.03 -17.10 -11.77
CA LEU A 142 -0.82 -17.17 -10.94
C LEU A 142 0.01 -18.40 -11.30
N ALA A 143 -0.58 -19.59 -11.34
CA ALA A 143 0.13 -20.82 -11.72
C ALA A 143 0.75 -20.68 -13.11
N ARG A 144 0.01 -20.17 -14.10
CA ARG A 144 0.51 -19.90 -15.45
C ARG A 144 1.76 -18.97 -15.46
N ALA A 145 1.75 -17.97 -14.60
CA ALA A 145 2.86 -17.03 -14.52
C ALA A 145 4.08 -17.63 -13.79
N ILE A 146 3.85 -18.46 -12.78
CA ILE A 146 4.91 -18.98 -11.89
C ILE A 146 5.64 -20.18 -12.52
N VAL A 147 4.94 -21.07 -13.25
CA VAL A 147 5.57 -22.29 -13.81
C VAL A 147 6.70 -22.02 -14.81
N CYS A 148 6.74 -20.79 -15.36
CA CYS A 148 7.84 -20.34 -16.21
C CYS A 148 9.07 -19.87 -15.42
N GLU A 149 9.05 -19.95 -14.09
CA GLU A 149 10.13 -19.59 -13.16
C GLU A 149 10.69 -18.16 -13.39
N PRO A 150 9.82 -17.12 -13.38
CA PRO A 150 10.28 -15.77 -13.58
C PRO A 150 11.10 -15.29 -12.38
N LYS A 151 12.04 -14.37 -12.61
CA LYS A 151 12.76 -13.69 -11.52
C LYS A 151 11.90 -12.67 -10.82
N VAL A 152 10.94 -12.06 -11.55
CA VAL A 152 10.02 -11.04 -11.05
C VAL A 152 8.60 -11.37 -11.50
N LEU A 153 7.65 -11.37 -10.57
CA LEU A 153 6.23 -11.47 -10.85
C LEU A 153 5.56 -10.11 -10.66
N LEU A 154 4.93 -9.63 -11.73
CA LEU A 154 4.23 -8.36 -11.77
C LEU A 154 2.72 -8.61 -11.64
N LEU A 155 2.08 -8.00 -10.67
CA LEU A 155 0.67 -8.20 -10.35
C LEU A 155 -0.08 -6.86 -10.50
N ASP A 156 -0.95 -6.75 -11.50
CA ASP A 156 -1.68 -5.52 -11.82
C ASP A 156 -3.12 -5.63 -11.29
N GLU A 157 -3.37 -5.08 -10.09
CA GLU A 157 -4.66 -5.11 -9.36
C GLU A 157 -5.32 -6.50 -9.31
N PRO A 158 -4.60 -7.57 -8.93
CA PRO A 158 -5.09 -8.94 -9.11
C PRO A 158 -6.26 -9.31 -8.18
N LEU A 159 -6.50 -8.53 -7.11
CA LEU A 159 -7.55 -8.80 -6.11
C LEU A 159 -8.81 -7.93 -6.30
N SER A 160 -8.80 -6.98 -7.22
CA SER A 160 -9.85 -5.96 -7.37
C SER A 160 -11.23 -6.52 -7.72
N ALA A 161 -11.29 -7.68 -8.39
CA ALA A 161 -12.55 -8.32 -8.81
C ALA A 161 -13.13 -9.30 -7.77
N LEU A 162 -12.53 -9.43 -6.58
CA LEU A 162 -12.94 -10.37 -5.54
C LEU A 162 -13.81 -9.68 -4.47
N ASP A 163 -14.74 -10.46 -3.89
CA ASP A 163 -15.45 -10.05 -2.68
C ASP A 163 -14.49 -9.94 -1.47
N ALA A 164 -14.90 -9.22 -0.42
CA ALA A 164 -14.04 -8.93 0.73
C ALA A 164 -13.48 -10.19 1.41
N LYS A 165 -14.32 -11.22 1.65
CA LYS A 165 -13.90 -12.45 2.32
C LYS A 165 -12.85 -13.21 1.52
N LEU A 166 -13.10 -13.35 0.20
CA LEU A 166 -12.17 -14.04 -0.71
C LEU A 166 -10.88 -13.23 -0.89
N ARG A 167 -10.98 -11.89 -0.90
CA ARG A 167 -9.83 -10.99 -0.98
C ARG A 167 -8.87 -11.20 0.19
N HIS A 168 -9.34 -11.16 1.45
CA HIS A 168 -8.51 -11.44 2.64
C HIS A 168 -7.84 -12.80 2.59
N GLN A 169 -8.58 -13.84 2.14
CA GLN A 169 -7.99 -15.18 1.99
C GLN A 169 -6.87 -15.16 0.94
N MET A 170 -7.10 -14.53 -0.22
CA MET A 170 -6.13 -14.46 -1.31
C MET A 170 -4.89 -13.61 -0.97
N GLN A 171 -5.03 -12.56 -0.15
CA GLN A 171 -3.90 -11.80 0.39
C GLN A 171 -2.93 -12.70 1.16
N SER A 172 -3.47 -13.47 2.12
CA SER A 172 -2.68 -14.42 2.91
C SER A 172 -2.00 -15.48 2.04
N GLU A 173 -2.73 -16.05 1.08
CA GLU A 173 -2.21 -17.04 0.14
C GLU A 173 -1.09 -16.47 -0.75
N LEU A 174 -1.24 -15.24 -1.26
CA LEU A 174 -0.23 -14.59 -2.09
C LEU A 174 1.07 -14.31 -1.30
N LYS A 175 0.97 -13.83 -0.06
CA LYS A 175 2.14 -13.58 0.79
C LYS A 175 2.87 -14.89 1.11
N GLN A 176 2.16 -15.96 1.48
CA GLN A 176 2.73 -17.27 1.72
C GLN A 176 3.38 -17.85 0.46
N LEU A 177 2.74 -17.69 -0.69
CA LEU A 177 3.24 -18.14 -1.97
C LEU A 177 4.56 -17.45 -2.33
N GLN A 178 4.63 -16.12 -2.17
CA GLN A 178 5.83 -15.34 -2.40
C GLN A 178 6.98 -15.79 -1.50
N GLN A 179 6.72 -15.96 -0.19
CA GLN A 179 7.72 -16.43 0.78
C GLN A 179 8.23 -17.83 0.43
N ARG A 180 7.33 -18.74 0.04
CA ARG A 180 7.70 -20.12 -0.35
C ARG A 180 8.56 -20.17 -1.60
N LEU A 181 8.29 -19.30 -2.58
CA LEU A 181 8.99 -19.27 -3.86
C LEU A 181 10.28 -18.43 -3.81
N GLY A 182 10.38 -17.45 -2.90
CA GLY A 182 11.53 -16.55 -2.80
C GLY A 182 11.74 -15.65 -4.03
N ILE A 183 10.71 -15.47 -4.87
CA ILE A 183 10.77 -14.60 -6.05
C ILE A 183 10.32 -13.18 -5.70
N THR A 184 10.75 -12.20 -6.49
CA THR A 184 10.40 -10.79 -6.30
C THR A 184 9.00 -10.53 -6.83
N PHE A 185 8.14 -9.90 -6.01
CA PHE A 185 6.79 -9.47 -6.40
C PHE A 185 6.73 -7.96 -6.51
N VAL A 186 6.18 -7.46 -7.62
CA VAL A 186 5.76 -6.06 -7.77
C VAL A 186 4.26 -6.04 -7.91
N PHE A 187 3.60 -5.56 -6.88
CA PHE A 187 2.16 -5.56 -6.74
C PHE A 187 1.61 -4.15 -6.95
N VAL A 188 0.59 -3.99 -7.78
CA VAL A 188 -0.11 -2.73 -7.98
C VAL A 188 -1.49 -2.84 -7.38
N THR A 189 -1.85 -1.88 -6.55
CA THR A 189 -3.20 -1.76 -5.99
C THR A 189 -3.56 -0.29 -5.73
N HIS A 190 -4.83 -0.03 -5.50
CA HIS A 190 -5.36 1.20 -4.92
C HIS A 190 -5.93 0.97 -3.51
N ASP A 191 -5.91 -0.28 -3.04
CA ASP A 191 -6.41 -0.68 -1.72
C ASP A 191 -5.27 -0.59 -0.70
N GLN A 192 -5.47 0.24 0.34
CA GLN A 192 -4.49 0.50 1.37
C GLN A 192 -4.26 -0.72 2.27
N GLU A 193 -5.33 -1.48 2.56
CA GLU A 193 -5.24 -2.66 3.41
C GLU A 193 -4.38 -3.75 2.76
N GLU A 194 -4.54 -3.96 1.45
CA GLU A 194 -3.70 -4.87 0.68
C GLU A 194 -2.22 -4.48 0.79
N ALA A 195 -1.91 -3.19 0.61
CA ALA A 195 -0.54 -2.70 0.68
C ALA A 195 0.06 -2.86 2.08
N LEU A 196 -0.67 -2.45 3.13
CA LEU A 196 -0.19 -2.48 4.52
C LEU A 196 0.01 -3.92 5.03
N THR A 197 -0.82 -4.88 4.58
CA THR A 197 -0.77 -6.26 5.11
C THR A 197 0.23 -7.17 4.39
N MET A 198 0.50 -6.94 3.10
CA MET A 198 1.30 -7.88 2.30
C MET A 198 2.73 -7.42 2.04
N SER A 199 3.00 -6.11 2.05
CA SER A 199 4.24 -5.56 1.52
C SER A 199 5.41 -5.60 2.51
N ASP A 200 6.60 -5.81 2.00
CA ASP A 200 7.83 -5.53 2.73
C ASP A 200 8.15 -4.03 2.66
N ARG A 201 7.92 -3.41 1.47
CA ARG A 201 7.92 -1.96 1.30
C ARG A 201 6.77 -1.52 0.39
N ILE A 202 6.33 -0.28 0.59
CA ILE A 202 5.27 0.38 -0.16
C ILE A 202 5.85 1.64 -0.82
N ALA A 203 5.66 1.78 -2.13
CA ALA A 203 5.92 3.02 -2.85
C ALA A 203 4.59 3.74 -3.08
N ILE A 204 4.39 4.86 -2.40
CA ILE A 204 3.21 5.72 -2.61
C ILE A 204 3.44 6.54 -3.88
N VAL A 205 2.61 6.31 -4.88
CA VAL A 205 2.69 7.01 -6.17
C VAL A 205 1.59 8.06 -6.27
N ASN A 206 1.96 9.29 -6.57
CA ASN A 206 1.04 10.40 -6.79
C ASN A 206 1.51 11.25 -7.97
N LYS A 207 0.60 11.62 -8.88
CA LYS A 207 0.88 12.48 -10.05
C LYS A 207 2.15 12.10 -10.81
N GLY A 208 2.42 10.81 -10.98
CA GLY A 208 3.57 10.29 -11.70
C GLY A 208 4.89 10.23 -10.92
N ARG A 209 4.91 10.60 -9.65
CA ARG A 209 6.10 10.60 -8.78
C ARG A 209 5.93 9.66 -7.59
N ILE A 210 7.03 9.25 -6.98
CA ILE A 210 7.01 8.55 -5.69
C ILE A 210 7.03 9.60 -4.58
N GLU A 211 5.95 9.72 -3.84
CA GLU A 211 5.82 10.62 -2.69
C GLU A 211 6.60 10.11 -1.48
N GLN A 212 6.48 8.81 -1.21
CA GLN A 212 7.18 8.16 -0.11
C GLN A 212 7.41 6.68 -0.44
N LEU A 213 8.56 6.17 -0.04
CA LEU A 213 8.92 4.76 -0.07
C LEU A 213 9.35 4.36 1.34
N GLY A 214 8.76 3.29 1.89
CA GLY A 214 9.07 2.81 3.23
C GLY A 214 8.34 1.50 3.56
N THR A 215 8.55 0.98 4.75
CA THR A 215 7.78 -0.13 5.32
C THR A 215 6.34 0.29 5.60
N ALA A 216 5.43 -0.67 5.82
CA ALA A 216 4.05 -0.36 6.19
C ALA A 216 3.97 0.52 7.46
N ASP A 217 4.82 0.23 8.44
CA ASP A 217 4.93 0.97 9.68
C ASP A 217 5.36 2.42 9.45
N GLU A 218 6.44 2.65 8.68
CA GLU A 218 6.92 3.99 8.34
C GLU A 218 5.89 4.81 7.56
N ILE A 219 5.19 4.19 6.60
CA ILE A 219 4.16 4.86 5.79
C ILE A 219 2.97 5.27 6.65
N TYR A 220 2.55 4.41 7.60
CA TYR A 220 1.40 4.67 8.44
C TYR A 220 1.68 5.64 9.59
N HIS A 221 2.76 5.41 10.32
CA HIS A 221 3.08 6.18 11.54
C HIS A 221 3.93 7.43 11.26
N ARG A 222 4.71 7.45 10.16
CA ARG A 222 5.61 8.58 9.81
C ARG A 222 5.39 9.08 8.39
N PRO A 223 4.17 9.54 8.06
CA PRO A 223 3.91 10.16 6.77
C PRO A 223 4.77 11.41 6.61
N ARG A 224 5.39 11.58 5.43
CA ARG A 224 6.27 12.72 5.16
C ARG A 224 5.52 13.93 4.62
N THR A 225 4.42 13.70 3.88
CA THR A 225 3.64 14.76 3.25
C THR A 225 2.18 14.68 3.69
N ARG A 226 1.49 15.81 3.58
CA ARG A 226 0.04 15.89 3.76
C ARG A 226 -0.68 14.81 2.94
N PHE A 227 -0.26 14.67 1.66
CA PHE A 227 -0.90 13.68 0.78
C PHE A 227 -0.80 12.25 1.35
N VAL A 228 0.37 11.84 1.83
CA VAL A 228 0.54 10.48 2.41
C VAL A 228 -0.29 10.33 3.68
N ALA A 229 -0.31 11.34 4.55
CA ALA A 229 -1.10 11.31 5.80
C ALA A 229 -2.60 11.18 5.54
N GLU A 230 -3.14 11.92 4.54
CA GLU A 230 -4.55 11.87 4.14
C GLU A 230 -4.89 10.60 3.34
N PHE A 231 -3.95 10.12 2.54
CA PHE A 231 -4.20 8.99 1.66
C PHE A 231 -4.13 7.64 2.40
N ILE A 232 -3.33 7.52 3.47
CA ILE A 232 -3.18 6.27 4.23
C ILE A 232 -3.97 6.35 5.53
N GLY A 233 -5.12 5.68 5.58
CA GLY A 233 -6.01 5.70 6.73
C GLY A 233 -6.67 7.07 6.98
N GLN A 234 -7.24 7.23 8.17
CA GLN A 234 -7.74 8.52 8.65
C GLN A 234 -6.64 9.25 9.41
N ALA A 235 -6.56 10.57 9.26
CA ALA A 235 -5.61 11.40 9.99
C ALA A 235 -6.25 12.73 10.40
N ASN A 236 -5.99 13.16 11.63
CA ASN A 236 -6.21 14.54 12.03
C ASN A 236 -5.03 15.37 11.53
N LEU A 237 -5.28 16.35 10.70
CA LEU A 237 -4.28 17.26 10.14
C LEU A 237 -4.57 18.68 10.58
N MET A 238 -3.65 19.28 11.32
CA MET A 238 -3.86 20.60 11.91
C MET A 238 -2.69 21.53 11.62
N PRO A 239 -2.99 22.79 11.23
CA PRO A 239 -1.96 23.83 11.19
C PRO A 239 -1.41 24.09 12.59
N ALA A 240 -0.11 24.21 12.70
CA ALA A 240 0.57 24.48 13.97
C ALA A 240 1.70 25.48 13.78
N GLN A 241 1.99 26.23 14.83
CA GLN A 241 3.15 27.13 14.92
C GLN A 241 4.26 26.44 15.70
N VAL A 242 5.48 26.44 15.17
CA VAL A 242 6.67 25.95 15.87
C VAL A 242 7.10 26.98 16.90
N ILE A 243 7.05 26.60 18.17
CA ILE A 243 7.43 27.46 19.31
C ILE A 243 8.90 27.25 19.68
N ALA A 244 9.33 26.00 19.74
CA ALA A 244 10.69 25.60 20.07
C ALA A 244 11.08 24.32 19.32
N ARG A 245 12.39 24.07 19.25
CA ARG A 245 13.01 22.88 18.68
C ARG A 245 13.90 22.28 19.73
N GLU A 246 13.75 21.02 20.04
CA GLU A 246 14.49 20.31 21.08
C GLU A 246 14.98 18.97 20.50
N ASP A 247 16.24 18.91 20.07
CA ASP A 247 16.86 17.76 19.41
C ASP A 247 15.98 17.23 18.25
N ASP A 248 15.42 16.03 18.39
CA ASP A 248 14.56 15.40 17.39
C ASP A 248 13.06 15.76 17.56
N ASP A 249 12.72 16.55 18.59
CA ASP A 249 11.36 16.97 18.89
C ASP A 249 11.08 18.43 18.52
N ALA A 250 9.82 18.77 18.36
CA ALA A 250 9.33 20.12 18.18
C ALA A 250 8.21 20.43 19.18
N ILE A 251 8.26 21.61 19.80
CA ILE A 251 7.12 22.15 20.54
C ILE A 251 6.30 22.96 19.56
N VAL A 252 5.05 22.53 19.35
CA VAL A 252 4.12 23.13 18.40
C VAL A 252 2.87 23.64 19.09
N ARG A 253 2.32 24.76 18.63
CA ARG A 253 1.07 25.33 19.11
C ARG A 253 -0.01 25.16 18.03
N LEU A 254 -1.07 24.40 18.34
CA LEU A 254 -2.24 24.23 17.47
C LEU A 254 -3.20 25.40 17.57
N ALA A 255 -3.45 25.86 18.83
CA ALA A 255 -4.28 27.02 19.18
C ALA A 255 -3.71 27.64 20.45
N ASP A 256 -4.24 28.79 20.88
CA ASP A 256 -3.69 29.55 22.02
C ASP A 256 -3.64 28.74 23.32
N ASP A 257 -4.53 27.78 23.48
CA ASP A 257 -4.67 26.91 24.66
C ASP A 257 -4.05 25.51 24.50
N ILE A 258 -3.53 25.15 23.30
CA ILE A 258 -3.02 23.81 23.03
C ILE A 258 -1.59 23.86 22.50
N THR A 259 -0.67 23.45 23.33
CA THR A 259 0.74 23.25 22.97
C THR A 259 1.10 21.77 23.09
N LEU A 260 1.71 21.20 22.06
CA LEU A 260 2.07 19.80 21.99
C LEU A 260 3.56 19.63 21.69
N ARG A 261 4.15 18.58 22.24
CA ARG A 261 5.44 18.03 21.80
C ARG A 261 5.18 17.03 20.69
N ALA A 262 5.88 17.16 19.58
CA ALA A 262 5.70 16.33 18.38
C ALA A 262 7.05 15.81 17.89
N ASP A 263 7.08 14.67 17.17
CA ASP A 263 8.24 14.19 16.43
C ASP A 263 8.59 15.22 15.34
N GLY A 264 9.76 15.84 15.50
CA GLY A 264 10.29 16.88 14.63
C GLY A 264 11.19 16.39 13.51
N ALA A 265 11.35 15.07 13.30
CA ALA A 265 12.28 14.49 12.33
C ALA A 265 12.10 15.03 10.89
N ASN A 266 10.86 15.37 10.51
CA ASN A 266 10.54 15.95 9.21
C ASN A 266 10.46 17.49 9.20
N LEU A 267 10.82 18.15 10.31
CA LEU A 267 10.67 19.59 10.47
C LEU A 267 11.77 20.36 9.70
N PRO A 268 11.43 21.18 8.68
CA PRO A 268 12.40 21.99 7.96
C PRO A 268 13.09 23.02 8.90
N PRO A 269 14.38 23.33 8.70
CA PRO A 269 15.18 24.12 9.66
C PRO A 269 14.64 25.51 9.99
N THR A 270 13.97 26.18 9.05
CA THR A 270 13.54 27.58 9.14
C THR A 270 12.04 27.80 9.19
N THR A 271 11.24 26.74 9.16
CA THR A 271 9.78 26.84 9.07
C THR A 271 9.17 27.19 10.42
N LEU A 272 8.28 28.19 10.45
CA LEU A 272 7.53 28.63 11.64
C LEU A 272 6.11 28.06 11.67
N THR A 273 5.55 27.70 10.52
CA THR A 273 4.20 27.11 10.42
C THR A 273 4.30 25.74 9.74
N VAL A 274 3.70 24.74 10.34
CA VAL A 274 3.73 23.34 9.88
C VAL A 274 2.32 22.75 9.93
N LEU A 275 2.14 21.61 9.27
CA LEU A 275 1.03 20.72 9.55
C LEU A 275 1.49 19.65 10.54
N VAL A 276 0.70 19.37 11.55
CA VAL A 276 0.89 18.20 12.40
C VAL A 276 -0.19 17.17 12.08
N SER A 277 0.22 15.91 12.07
CA SER A 277 -0.62 14.76 11.81
C SER A 277 -0.63 13.85 13.03
N PHE A 278 -1.80 13.39 13.45
CA PHE A 278 -1.96 12.32 14.43
C PHE A 278 -3.17 11.47 14.10
N ARG A 279 -3.07 10.17 14.41
CA ARG A 279 -4.11 9.20 14.07
C ARG A 279 -5.25 9.25 15.07
N PRO A 280 -6.53 9.13 14.63
CA PRO A 280 -7.69 9.13 15.51
C PRO A 280 -7.65 8.08 16.63
N GLU A 281 -7.11 6.90 16.36
CA GLU A 281 -6.99 5.79 17.31
C GLU A 281 -5.83 5.94 18.31
N LYS A 282 -4.96 6.93 18.12
CA LYS A 282 -3.82 7.21 19.00
C LYS A 282 -4.16 8.20 20.11
N ILE A 283 -5.35 8.77 20.08
CA ILE A 283 -5.83 9.70 21.10
C ILE A 283 -6.49 8.90 22.22
N HIS A 284 -5.90 8.95 23.40
CA HIS A 284 -6.47 8.36 24.61
C HIS A 284 -7.41 9.36 25.28
N LEU A 285 -8.63 8.90 25.58
CA LEU A 285 -9.66 9.71 26.21
C LEU A 285 -9.84 9.33 27.69
N THR A 286 -10.06 10.33 28.56
CA THR A 286 -10.42 10.15 29.96
C THR A 286 -11.36 11.24 30.44
N LYS A 287 -12.25 10.92 31.40
CA LYS A 287 -13.13 11.92 32.04
C LYS A 287 -12.42 12.69 33.16
N GLN A 288 -11.26 12.21 33.60
CA GLN A 288 -10.49 12.84 34.70
C GLN A 288 -9.24 13.51 34.16
N ALA A 289 -9.00 14.74 34.60
CA ALA A 289 -7.74 15.44 34.28
C ALA A 289 -6.56 14.68 34.92
N THR A 290 -5.64 14.20 34.07
CA THR A 290 -4.40 13.57 34.52
C THR A 290 -3.25 14.52 34.19
N PRO A 291 -2.31 14.81 35.10
CA PRO A 291 -1.15 15.63 34.75
C PRO A 291 -0.23 14.87 33.78
N GLY A 292 0.21 15.53 32.72
CA GLY A 292 1.07 14.93 31.70
C GLY A 292 1.35 15.86 30.54
N GLU A 293 2.24 15.45 29.64
CA GLU A 293 2.50 16.12 28.38
C GLU A 293 1.37 15.83 27.37
N ASN A 294 1.14 16.75 26.44
CA ASN A 294 0.18 16.61 25.35
C ASN A 294 -1.26 16.28 25.83
N ILE A 295 -1.68 16.92 26.92
CA ILE A 295 -3.04 16.76 27.46
C ILE A 295 -3.83 18.05 27.27
N PHE A 296 -5.02 17.95 26.70
CA PHE A 296 -5.93 19.06 26.51
C PHE A 296 -7.39 18.61 26.61
N ALA A 297 -8.28 19.55 26.91
CA ALA A 297 -9.70 19.27 27.08
C ALA A 297 -10.47 19.50 25.75
N ALA A 298 -11.45 18.65 25.48
CA ALA A 298 -12.37 18.82 24.37
C ALA A 298 -13.77 18.28 24.73
N ASP A 299 -14.79 18.79 24.06
CA ASP A 299 -16.18 18.37 24.24
C ASP A 299 -16.60 17.47 23.07
N VAL A 300 -17.34 16.40 23.34
CA VAL A 300 -17.88 15.49 22.31
C VAL A 300 -19.04 16.19 21.60
N VAL A 301 -18.84 16.48 20.31
CA VAL A 301 -19.83 17.15 19.46
C VAL A 301 -20.78 16.16 18.81
N ASP A 302 -20.21 15.00 18.39
CA ASP A 302 -20.99 13.94 17.73
C ASP A 302 -20.34 12.58 17.95
N GLU A 303 -21.15 11.50 17.84
CA GLU A 303 -20.72 10.13 17.99
C GLU A 303 -21.34 9.23 16.92
N VAL A 304 -20.55 8.34 16.33
CA VAL A 304 -20.99 7.39 15.30
C VAL A 304 -20.52 5.99 15.68
N PHE A 305 -21.48 5.10 15.96
CA PHE A 305 -21.21 3.68 16.22
C PHE A 305 -20.87 2.93 14.93
N ARG A 306 -19.68 2.31 14.87
CA ARG A 306 -19.21 1.52 13.73
C ARG A 306 -19.06 0.02 14.03
N GLY A 307 -19.69 -0.46 15.08
CA GLY A 307 -19.65 -1.86 15.50
C GLY A 307 -18.43 -2.16 16.39
N GLN A 308 -17.26 -2.37 15.83
CA GLN A 308 -16.03 -2.64 16.58
C GLN A 308 -15.42 -1.39 17.23
N THR A 309 -15.79 -0.22 16.74
CA THR A 309 -15.29 1.08 17.20
C THR A 309 -16.40 2.10 17.29
N ASP A 310 -16.20 3.12 18.13
CA ASP A 310 -16.96 4.37 18.12
C ASP A 310 -16.07 5.47 17.56
N GLU A 311 -16.61 6.24 16.61
CA GLU A 311 -15.96 7.41 16.04
C GLU A 311 -16.59 8.65 16.69
N LEU A 312 -15.77 9.44 17.38
CA LEU A 312 -16.18 10.61 18.10
C LEU A 312 -15.64 11.87 17.42
N LEU A 313 -16.49 12.85 17.16
CA LEU A 313 -16.06 14.20 16.77
C LEU A 313 -15.92 15.04 18.04
N LEU A 314 -14.73 15.51 18.32
CA LEU A 314 -14.44 16.38 19.46
C LEU A 314 -14.15 17.80 19.00
N ARG A 315 -14.48 18.78 19.89
CA ARG A 315 -14.19 20.20 19.68
C ARG A 315 -13.56 20.80 20.94
N THR A 316 -12.46 21.52 20.76
CA THR A 316 -11.80 22.27 21.83
C THR A 316 -12.49 23.58 22.12
N ALA A 317 -12.13 24.23 23.22
CA ALA A 317 -12.62 25.58 23.58
C ALA A 317 -12.27 26.63 22.52
N SER A 318 -11.15 26.48 21.83
CA SER A 318 -10.73 27.35 20.71
C SER A 318 -11.42 27.04 19.38
N GLY A 319 -12.30 26.01 19.34
CA GLY A 319 -13.07 25.64 18.15
C GLY A 319 -12.38 24.67 17.19
N LEU A 320 -11.21 24.12 17.56
CA LEU A 320 -10.57 23.06 16.78
C LEU A 320 -11.40 21.78 16.84
N GLU A 321 -11.67 21.19 15.68
CA GLU A 321 -12.36 19.90 15.56
C GLU A 321 -11.40 18.81 15.12
N PHE A 322 -11.55 17.61 15.69
CA PHE A 322 -10.78 16.42 15.36
C PHE A 322 -11.57 15.15 15.68
N THR A 323 -11.22 14.08 14.99
CA THR A 323 -11.84 12.77 15.15
C THR A 323 -11.01 11.90 16.09
N VAL A 324 -11.70 11.15 16.95
CA VAL A 324 -11.12 10.11 17.80
C VAL A 324 -11.83 8.79 17.54
N VAL A 325 -11.08 7.70 17.44
CA VAL A 325 -11.60 6.36 17.28
C VAL A 325 -11.33 5.57 18.55
N VAL A 326 -12.39 5.09 19.19
CA VAL A 326 -12.31 4.30 20.43
C VAL A 326 -12.76 2.88 20.13
N ALA A 327 -11.98 1.88 20.57
CA ALA A 327 -12.37 0.48 20.42
C ALA A 327 -13.50 0.10 21.39
N ASN A 328 -14.51 -0.63 20.90
CA ASN A 328 -15.60 -1.18 21.72
C ASN A 328 -15.18 -2.53 22.33
N GLU A 329 -14.39 -2.51 23.41
CA GLU A 329 -13.83 -3.72 24.01
C GLU A 329 -14.81 -4.44 24.96
N SER A 330 -15.53 -3.73 25.80
CA SER A 330 -16.54 -4.33 26.68
C SER A 330 -17.56 -3.31 27.22
N ARG A 331 -18.74 -3.79 27.67
CA ARG A 331 -19.77 -2.95 28.30
C ARG A 331 -19.36 -2.32 29.64
N SER A 332 -18.26 -2.77 30.24
CA SER A 332 -17.72 -2.21 31.48
C SER A 332 -16.71 -1.07 31.26
N GLN A 333 -16.38 -0.78 30.01
CA GLN A 333 -15.49 0.32 29.64
C GLN A 333 -16.22 1.67 29.75
N GLU A 334 -15.48 2.73 29.99
CA GLU A 334 -15.99 4.08 30.01
C GLU A 334 -16.62 4.43 28.66
N CYS A 335 -17.93 4.66 28.64
CA CYS A 335 -18.63 5.11 27.43
C CYS A 335 -18.56 6.64 27.36
N PHE A 336 -18.35 7.15 26.16
CA PHE A 336 -18.29 8.58 25.88
C PHE A 336 -19.48 8.97 25.00
N HIS A 337 -20.21 10.01 25.40
CA HIS A 337 -21.42 10.44 24.71
C HIS A 337 -21.37 11.90 24.33
N LYS A 338 -22.19 12.26 23.37
CA LYS A 338 -22.38 13.63 22.95
C LYS A 338 -22.68 14.56 24.16
N GLY A 339 -21.88 15.60 24.30
CA GLY A 339 -21.93 16.56 25.39
C GLY A 339 -20.98 16.25 26.56
N ASP A 340 -20.31 15.10 26.57
CA ASP A 340 -19.27 14.82 27.54
C ASP A 340 -18.05 15.72 27.33
N ARG A 341 -17.48 16.21 28.42
CA ARG A 341 -16.19 16.90 28.43
C ARG A 341 -15.11 15.91 28.78
N LEU A 342 -14.13 15.77 27.89
CA LEU A 342 -13.07 14.77 27.97
C LEU A 342 -11.69 15.42 27.95
N PHE A 343 -10.73 14.70 28.50
CA PHE A 343 -9.29 15.02 28.36
C PHE A 343 -8.70 14.07 27.33
N CYS A 344 -8.05 14.66 26.33
CA CYS A 344 -7.35 13.96 25.25
C CYS A 344 -5.86 13.90 25.60
N CYS A 345 -5.27 12.73 25.53
CA CYS A 345 -3.86 12.49 25.78
C CYS A 345 -3.23 11.87 24.53
N LEU A 346 -2.13 12.43 24.05
CA LEU A 346 -1.35 11.96 22.91
C LEU A 346 0.11 11.74 23.31
N HIS A 347 0.69 10.64 22.86
CA HIS A 347 2.14 10.46 23.02
C HIS A 347 2.89 11.36 22.00
N PRO A 348 4.04 11.97 22.38
CA PRO A 348 4.83 12.81 21.47
C PRO A 348 5.18 12.11 20.14
N GLU A 349 5.55 10.84 20.19
CA GLU A 349 5.92 10.01 19.04
C GLU A 349 4.75 9.73 18.05
N ASP A 350 3.48 9.89 18.50
CA ASP A 350 2.29 9.72 17.66
C ASP A 350 1.84 11.03 16.97
N ILE A 351 2.53 12.14 17.25
CA ILE A 351 2.29 13.44 16.63
C ILE A 351 3.43 13.74 15.67
N VAL A 352 3.17 13.73 14.38
CA VAL A 352 4.20 13.84 13.33
C VAL A 352 4.06 15.15 12.57
N VAL A 353 5.18 15.83 12.36
CA VAL A 353 5.22 16.99 11.45
C VAL A 353 5.22 16.50 10.00
N VAL A 354 4.31 17.02 9.18
CA VAL A 354 4.20 16.71 7.76
C VAL A 354 4.39 17.94 6.89
N GLN A 355 4.94 17.75 5.69
CA GLN A 355 5.11 18.82 4.71
C GLN A 355 3.82 19.00 3.90
N GLU A 356 3.53 20.21 3.45
CA GLU A 356 2.33 20.48 2.64
C GLU A 356 2.35 19.82 1.25
N GLY A 357 3.52 19.43 0.72
CA GLY A 357 3.68 18.72 -0.56
C GLY A 357 3.77 19.66 -1.77
#